data_9be2d9cb9d9a2c0f8b7f56e4ac6da549
#
_entry.id   9be2d9cb9d9a2c0f8b7f56e4ac6da549
#
_cell.length_a   1.000
_cell.length_b   1.000
_cell.length_c   1.000
_cell.angle_alpha   90.00
_cell.angle_beta   90.00
_cell.angle_gamma   90.00
#
_symmetry.space_group_name_H-M   'P 1'
#
loop_
_entity.id
_entity.type
_entity.pdbx_description
1 polymer ?
#
loop_
_entity_poly.entity_id
_entity_poly.type
_entity_poly.pdbx_seq_one_letter_code
_entity_poly.pdbx_strand_id
1 'polypeptide(L)'
;LVGSEMCIRDRYKSKEKTMLLPTMTYKEMYDNLSKDLKKVKIREDYFLPKAMKEFKKERRFPAWRWYEYTVPASQNKYIIFFYVESRAFIDKPEIGNYCVVFDNKNNRFVIKWGACGYNHTKDGPLMLLRQIQVYTSHFFDRYKERYLKDLSLNANDVVCRYLSRNKEVMPIEMNNEINRHLDQYGAGAKYGFRVRDGFCFALIDLQVMQSKDGDCEKDKPQAMYVVYKTFMNEADMADTQLSAIDKSHYDAWLRYIQILKKESTDGEITLTLDE
;
A
#
# COMPACT_ATOMS: atom_id res chain seq x y z
N LEU A 1 -26.04 -28.76 -48.48
CA LEU A 1 -24.96 -29.12 -47.59
C LEU A 1 -24.04 -27.90 -47.36
N VAL A 2 -24.49 -26.96 -46.59
CA VAL A 2 -23.67 -25.86 -46.04
C VAL A 2 -24.14 -25.65 -44.64
N GLY A 3 -23.32 -25.98 -43.67
CA GLY A 3 -23.66 -25.67 -42.27
C GLY A 3 -23.00 -26.61 -41.28
N SER A 4 -21.71 -26.45 -40.98
CA SER A 4 -21.11 -26.99 -39.75
C SER A 4 -19.69 -26.50 -39.44
N GLU A 5 -19.27 -25.36 -39.99
CA GLU A 5 -17.89 -24.86 -39.67
C GLU A 5 -17.88 -23.65 -38.70
N MET A 6 -19.01 -23.26 -38.10
CA MET A 6 -19.05 -22.03 -37.29
C MET A 6 -19.15 -22.26 -35.78
N CYS A 7 -18.86 -23.44 -35.25
CA CYS A 7 -19.02 -23.75 -33.81
C CYS A 7 -17.74 -24.21 -33.10
N ILE A 8 -16.56 -24.18 -33.71
CA ILE A 8 -15.33 -24.65 -33.06
C ILE A 8 -14.35 -23.52 -32.69
N ARG A 9 -14.56 -22.29 -33.18
CA ARG A 9 -13.66 -21.15 -32.93
C ARG A 9 -13.82 -20.46 -31.59
N ASP A 10 -14.90 -20.71 -30.85
CA ASP A 10 -15.18 -20.03 -29.58
C ASP A 10 -14.78 -20.81 -28.32
N ARG A 11 -14.21 -22.00 -28.43
CA ARG A 11 -13.89 -22.84 -27.28
C ARG A 11 -12.45 -22.77 -26.79
N TYR A 12 -11.57 -22.06 -27.47
CA TYR A 12 -10.21 -21.77 -27.02
C TYR A 12 -9.95 -20.26 -26.95
N LYS A 13 -10.77 -19.51 -26.22
CA LYS A 13 -10.21 -18.36 -25.51
C LYS A 13 -9.28 -18.96 -24.48
N SER A 14 -8.01 -19.16 -24.86
CA SER A 14 -6.93 -19.30 -23.91
C SER A 14 -7.11 -18.15 -22.92
N LYS A 15 -7.36 -18.45 -21.65
CA LYS A 15 -7.28 -17.45 -20.59
C LYS A 15 -5.88 -16.88 -20.71
N GLU A 16 -5.73 -15.74 -21.39
CA GLU A 16 -4.48 -15.04 -21.45
C GLU A 16 -3.97 -14.90 -20.04
N LYS A 17 -2.83 -15.50 -19.76
CA LYS A 17 -2.13 -15.38 -18.50
C LYS A 17 -1.66 -13.93 -18.42
N THR A 18 -2.50 -13.07 -17.86
CA THR A 18 -2.19 -11.65 -17.73
C THR A 18 -1.41 -11.44 -16.44
N MET A 19 -0.09 -11.60 -16.53
CA MET A 19 0.82 -11.16 -15.48
C MET A 19 0.70 -9.64 -15.31
N LEU A 20 0.76 -9.18 -14.08
CA LEU A 20 0.72 -7.76 -13.76
C LEU A 20 1.91 -7.03 -14.39
N LEU A 21 1.63 -5.95 -15.13
CA LEU A 21 2.65 -5.12 -15.79
C LEU A 21 2.58 -3.68 -15.24
N PRO A 22 3.71 -2.97 -15.11
CA PRO A 22 3.73 -1.57 -14.68
C PRO A 22 2.98 -0.60 -15.61
N THR A 23 2.71 -1.03 -16.85
CA THR A 23 1.98 -0.26 -17.88
C THR A 23 0.47 -0.45 -17.84
N MET A 24 -0.04 -1.34 -16.99
CA MET A 24 -1.47 -1.54 -16.81
C MET A 24 -2.13 -0.32 -16.19
N THR A 25 -3.39 -0.08 -16.54
CA THR A 25 -4.22 0.89 -15.83
C THR A 25 -4.48 0.44 -14.40
N TYR A 26 -4.80 1.37 -13.52
CA TYR A 26 -5.04 1.08 -12.11
C TYR A 26 -6.20 0.10 -11.90
N LYS A 27 -7.23 0.22 -12.73
CA LYS A 27 -8.36 -0.71 -12.73
C LYS A 27 -7.91 -2.12 -13.08
N GLU A 28 -7.11 -2.27 -14.14
CA GLU A 28 -6.59 -3.57 -14.54
C GLU A 28 -5.69 -4.18 -13.46
N MET A 29 -4.83 -3.37 -12.84
CA MET A 29 -3.99 -3.81 -11.72
C MET A 29 -4.86 -4.30 -10.56
N TYR A 30 -5.84 -3.51 -10.15
CA TYR A 30 -6.72 -3.84 -9.03
C TYR A 30 -7.52 -5.12 -9.30
N ASP A 31 -8.12 -5.23 -10.48
CA ASP A 31 -8.91 -6.39 -10.88
C ASP A 31 -8.04 -7.65 -10.98
N ASN A 32 -6.80 -7.51 -11.44
CA ASN A 32 -5.84 -8.61 -11.55
C ASN A 32 -5.44 -9.11 -10.15
N LEU A 33 -5.02 -8.20 -9.26
CA LEU A 33 -4.65 -8.53 -7.89
C LEU A 33 -5.83 -9.12 -7.09
N SER A 34 -7.03 -8.56 -7.27
CA SER A 34 -8.25 -9.03 -6.59
C SER A 34 -8.59 -10.49 -6.92
N LYS A 35 -8.34 -10.92 -8.17
CA LYS A 35 -8.55 -12.33 -8.59
C LYS A 35 -7.59 -13.30 -7.90
N ASP A 36 -6.43 -12.83 -7.52
CA ASP A 36 -5.39 -13.66 -6.88
C ASP A 36 -5.61 -13.83 -5.37
N LEU A 37 -6.34 -12.91 -4.73
CA LEU A 37 -6.48 -12.82 -3.28
C LEU A 37 -6.80 -14.15 -2.60
N LYS A 38 -7.82 -14.85 -3.09
CA LYS A 38 -8.23 -16.12 -2.49
C LYS A 38 -7.09 -17.14 -2.50
N LYS A 39 -6.29 -17.16 -3.56
CA LYS A 39 -5.15 -18.09 -3.69
C LYS A 39 -3.99 -17.68 -2.80
N VAL A 40 -3.72 -16.37 -2.71
CA VAL A 40 -2.72 -15.81 -1.80
C VAL A 40 -3.09 -16.14 -0.36
N LYS A 41 -4.36 -15.94 0.04
CA LYS A 41 -4.85 -16.26 1.39
C LYS A 41 -4.67 -17.73 1.75
N ILE A 42 -4.99 -18.65 0.85
CA ILE A 42 -4.75 -20.09 1.05
C ILE A 42 -3.25 -20.38 1.28
N ARG A 43 -2.37 -19.65 0.61
CA ARG A 43 -0.92 -19.78 0.79
C ARG A 43 -0.41 -19.14 2.07
N GLU A 44 -0.99 -18.06 2.52
CA GLU A 44 -0.72 -17.52 3.87
C GLU A 44 -0.99 -18.60 4.93
N ASP A 45 -2.17 -19.22 4.88
CA ASP A 45 -2.58 -20.26 5.83
C ASP A 45 -1.66 -21.49 5.74
N TYR A 46 -1.18 -21.84 4.55
CA TYR A 46 -0.22 -22.93 4.34
C TYR A 46 1.16 -22.64 4.94
N PHE A 47 1.67 -21.40 4.80
CA PHE A 47 2.99 -21.02 5.29
C PHE A 47 3.00 -20.67 6.79
N LEU A 48 1.87 -20.33 7.38
CA LEU A 48 1.76 -19.91 8.77
C LEU A 48 2.37 -20.93 9.76
N PRO A 49 2.03 -22.24 9.73
CA PRO A 49 2.62 -23.20 10.66
C PRO A 49 4.14 -23.33 10.50
N LYS A 50 4.65 -23.17 9.28
CA LYS A 50 6.08 -23.19 8.99
C LYS A 50 6.77 -21.98 9.61
N ALA A 51 6.23 -20.78 9.41
CA ALA A 51 6.74 -19.55 9.99
C ALA A 51 6.76 -19.60 11.53
N MET A 52 5.66 -20.07 12.15
CA MET A 52 5.59 -20.26 13.61
C MET A 52 6.65 -21.21 14.13
N LYS A 53 6.89 -22.34 13.44
CA LYS A 53 7.95 -23.29 13.81
C LYS A 53 9.35 -22.67 13.73
N GLU A 54 9.59 -21.81 12.76
CA GLU A 54 10.84 -21.09 12.59
C GLU A 54 11.00 -20.00 13.67
N PHE A 55 9.94 -19.23 14.00
CA PHE A 55 9.97 -18.25 15.08
C PHE A 55 10.22 -18.85 16.47
N LYS A 56 9.73 -20.08 16.74
CA LYS A 56 10.03 -20.78 18.01
C LYS A 56 11.52 -21.02 18.22
N LYS A 57 12.32 -21.08 17.15
CA LYS A 57 13.78 -21.23 17.21
C LYS A 57 14.53 -19.91 17.29
N GLU A 58 13.81 -18.78 17.06
CA GLU A 58 14.42 -17.46 17.04
C GLU A 58 14.78 -16.98 18.44
N ARG A 59 15.94 -16.34 18.55
CA ARG A 59 16.46 -15.80 19.81
C ARG A 59 16.35 -14.28 19.88
N ARG A 60 16.24 -13.62 18.74
CA ARG A 60 16.21 -12.15 18.62
C ARG A 60 14.90 -11.69 17.99
N PHE A 61 14.30 -10.69 18.59
CA PHE A 61 13.08 -10.06 18.12
C PHE A 61 13.30 -8.55 17.97
N PRO A 62 12.58 -7.85 17.09
CA PRO A 62 11.55 -8.40 16.19
C PRO A 62 12.11 -9.32 15.11
N ALA A 63 11.28 -10.25 14.62
CA ALA A 63 11.68 -11.25 13.65
C ALA A 63 10.73 -11.31 12.45
N TRP A 64 11.29 -11.65 11.28
CA TRP A 64 10.56 -11.76 10.03
C TRP A 64 10.85 -13.10 9.37
N ARG A 65 9.81 -13.63 8.67
CA ARG A 65 9.94 -14.75 7.72
C ARG A 65 9.14 -14.41 6.49
N TRP A 66 9.65 -14.74 5.32
CA TRP A 66 8.93 -14.55 4.08
C TRP A 66 9.12 -15.74 3.14
N TYR A 67 8.12 -15.94 2.28
CA TYR A 67 8.06 -17.03 1.31
C TYR A 67 7.57 -16.49 -0.01
N GLU A 68 8.16 -16.98 -1.11
CA GLU A 68 7.73 -16.67 -2.46
C GLU A 68 6.58 -17.58 -2.89
N TYR A 69 5.61 -17.00 -3.57
CA TYR A 69 4.50 -17.71 -4.17
C TYR A 69 4.14 -17.11 -5.52
N THR A 70 4.19 -17.94 -6.59
CA THR A 70 3.70 -17.54 -7.91
C THR A 70 2.31 -18.13 -8.11
N VAL A 71 1.33 -17.28 -8.40
CA VAL A 71 -0.04 -17.71 -8.68
C VAL A 71 -0.09 -18.39 -10.05
N PRO A 72 -0.47 -19.68 -10.16
CA PRO A 72 -0.38 -20.40 -11.43
C PRO A 72 -1.22 -19.82 -12.56
N ALA A 73 -2.36 -19.15 -12.24
CA ALA A 73 -3.27 -18.62 -13.23
C ALA A 73 -2.82 -17.28 -13.80
N SER A 74 -2.35 -16.35 -12.96
CA SER A 74 -1.94 -14.99 -13.35
C SER A 74 -0.44 -14.90 -13.61
N GLN A 75 0.37 -15.83 -13.09
CA GLN A 75 1.82 -15.76 -13.05
C GLN A 75 2.37 -14.60 -12.21
N ASN A 76 1.51 -13.95 -11.41
CA ASN A 76 1.94 -12.91 -10.48
C ASN A 76 2.79 -13.54 -9.36
N LYS A 77 3.91 -12.89 -9.06
CA LYS A 77 4.82 -13.28 -8.00
C LYS A 77 4.52 -12.53 -6.73
N TYR A 78 4.11 -13.24 -5.69
CA TYR A 78 3.84 -12.69 -4.38
C TYR A 78 4.94 -13.06 -3.39
N ILE A 79 5.21 -12.13 -2.48
CA ILE A 79 5.95 -12.39 -1.25
C ILE A 79 4.94 -12.34 -0.11
N ILE A 80 4.83 -13.44 0.59
CA ILE A 80 4.01 -13.58 1.79
C ILE A 80 4.95 -13.52 2.97
N PHE A 81 4.74 -12.59 3.88
CA PHE A 81 5.62 -12.42 5.03
C PHE A 81 4.86 -12.49 6.34
N PHE A 82 5.59 -12.92 7.36
CA PHE A 82 5.15 -13.03 8.73
C PHE A 82 6.08 -12.20 9.60
N TYR A 83 5.51 -11.50 10.56
CA TYR A 83 6.22 -10.62 11.48
C TYR A 83 5.83 -10.93 12.92
N VAL A 84 6.80 -10.94 13.81
CA VAL A 84 6.61 -11.12 15.24
C VAL A 84 7.44 -10.08 15.98
N GLU A 85 6.78 -9.23 16.72
CA GLU A 85 7.43 -8.15 17.48
C GLU A 85 8.21 -8.68 18.68
N SER A 86 7.66 -9.67 19.37
CA SER A 86 8.28 -10.32 20.52
C SER A 86 7.91 -11.80 20.62
N ARG A 87 8.57 -12.53 21.53
CA ARG A 87 8.33 -13.96 21.75
C ARG A 87 6.89 -14.28 22.14
N ALA A 88 6.21 -13.34 22.81
CA ALA A 88 4.83 -13.52 23.25
C ALA A 88 3.84 -13.64 22.07
N PHE A 89 4.16 -13.10 20.90
CA PHE A 89 3.29 -13.08 19.73
C PHE A 89 3.57 -14.18 18.69
N ILE A 90 4.42 -15.17 19.02
CA ILE A 90 4.79 -16.24 18.07
C ILE A 90 3.56 -17.01 17.57
N ASP A 91 2.57 -17.22 18.43
CA ASP A 91 1.37 -17.97 18.06
C ASP A 91 0.33 -17.13 17.29
N LYS A 92 0.53 -15.82 17.19
CA LYS A 92 -0.30 -14.88 16.43
C LYS A 92 0.58 -13.91 15.63
N PRO A 93 1.41 -14.42 14.70
CA PRO A 93 2.24 -13.53 13.89
C PRO A 93 1.37 -12.65 12.99
N GLU A 94 1.81 -11.44 12.76
CA GLU A 94 1.21 -10.60 11.75
C GLU A 94 1.55 -11.13 10.37
N ILE A 95 0.57 -11.10 9.47
CA ILE A 95 0.67 -11.61 8.11
C ILE A 95 0.50 -10.46 7.13
N GLY A 96 1.40 -10.38 6.17
CA GLY A 96 1.28 -9.44 5.06
C GLY A 96 1.71 -10.07 3.76
N ASN A 97 1.32 -9.46 2.67
CA ASN A 97 1.74 -9.86 1.34
C ASN A 97 1.91 -8.67 0.42
N TYR A 98 2.66 -8.86 -0.64
CA TYR A 98 2.80 -7.90 -1.74
C TYR A 98 3.16 -8.61 -3.04
N CYS A 99 2.80 -8.01 -4.17
CA CYS A 99 3.17 -8.49 -5.49
C CYS A 99 4.48 -7.83 -5.94
N VAL A 100 5.37 -8.59 -6.58
CA VAL A 100 6.61 -8.10 -7.16
C VAL A 100 6.47 -8.05 -8.67
N VAL A 101 6.77 -6.90 -9.26
CA VAL A 101 6.70 -6.68 -10.70
C VAL A 101 8.00 -6.06 -11.17
N PHE A 102 8.41 -6.38 -12.41
CA PHE A 102 9.58 -5.79 -13.05
C PHE A 102 9.15 -5.09 -14.33
N ASP A 103 9.73 -3.92 -14.59
CA ASP A 103 9.57 -3.26 -15.88
C ASP A 103 10.56 -3.80 -16.94
N ASN A 104 10.47 -3.26 -18.16
CA ASN A 104 11.35 -3.64 -19.27
C ASN A 104 12.84 -3.32 -19.05
N LYS A 105 13.15 -2.47 -18.05
CA LYS A 105 14.52 -2.12 -17.64
C LYS A 105 14.97 -2.91 -16.43
N ASN A 106 14.19 -3.92 -16.04
CA ASN A 106 14.41 -4.74 -14.84
C ASN A 106 14.36 -3.95 -13.53
N ASN A 107 13.69 -2.77 -13.50
CA ASN A 107 13.40 -2.08 -12.25
C ASN A 107 12.32 -2.84 -11.49
N ARG A 108 12.58 -3.07 -10.21
CA ARG A 108 11.66 -3.79 -9.32
C ARG A 108 10.63 -2.84 -8.72
N PHE A 109 9.38 -3.22 -8.80
CA PHE A 109 8.26 -2.55 -8.13
C PHE A 109 7.61 -3.50 -7.12
N VAL A 110 7.18 -2.94 -6.02
CA VAL A 110 6.36 -3.63 -5.02
C VAL A 110 4.97 -3.05 -5.09
N ILE A 111 3.97 -3.91 -5.29
CA ILE A 111 2.59 -3.49 -5.44
C ILE A 111 1.75 -4.12 -4.33
N LYS A 112 1.04 -3.27 -3.59
CA LYS A 112 0.01 -3.67 -2.63
C LYS A 112 -1.34 -3.17 -3.09
N TRP A 113 -2.34 -4.00 -2.93
CA TRP A 113 -3.72 -3.56 -3.02
C TRP A 113 -4.30 -3.41 -1.61
N GLY A 114 -5.32 -2.59 -1.49
CA GLY A 114 -5.97 -2.32 -0.24
C GLY A 114 -7.19 -1.42 -0.41
N ALA A 115 -7.58 -0.83 0.68
CA ALA A 115 -8.58 0.22 0.72
C ALA A 115 -8.11 1.30 1.69
N CYS A 116 -8.54 2.53 1.47
CA CYS A 116 -8.31 3.64 2.38
C CYS A 116 -9.59 4.41 2.63
N GLY A 117 -9.71 5.03 3.79
CA GLY A 117 -10.74 6.00 4.07
C GLY A 117 -10.49 7.31 3.33
N TYR A 118 -11.52 7.90 2.77
CA TYR A 118 -11.47 9.16 2.07
C TYR A 118 -12.73 10.00 2.34
N ASN A 119 -12.55 11.27 2.66
CA ASN A 119 -13.64 12.24 2.76
C ASN A 119 -13.61 13.14 1.52
N HIS A 120 -14.69 13.13 0.76
CA HIS A 120 -14.81 13.98 -0.44
C HIS A 120 -14.88 15.48 -0.08
N THR A 121 -15.55 15.80 1.03
CA THR A 121 -15.62 17.14 1.61
C THR A 121 -15.17 17.08 3.07
N LYS A 122 -14.75 18.22 3.65
CA LYS A 122 -14.29 18.28 5.05
C LYS A 122 -15.29 17.67 6.05
N ASP A 123 -16.58 17.81 5.78
CA ASP A 123 -17.68 17.38 6.63
C ASP A 123 -18.49 16.21 6.02
N GLY A 124 -17.98 15.61 4.94
CA GLY A 124 -18.63 14.52 4.24
C GLY A 124 -18.41 13.17 4.91
N PRO A 125 -19.25 12.18 4.60
CA PRO A 125 -19.10 10.84 5.15
C PRO A 125 -17.78 10.21 4.70
N LEU A 126 -17.20 9.39 5.57
CA LEU A 126 -16.02 8.59 5.24
C LEU A 126 -16.40 7.54 4.19
N MET A 127 -15.75 7.58 3.06
CA MET A 127 -15.93 6.61 1.98
C MET A 127 -14.73 5.68 1.91
N LEU A 128 -14.98 4.40 1.59
CA LEU A 128 -13.92 3.44 1.39
C LEU A 128 -13.51 3.45 -0.10
N LEU A 129 -12.29 3.89 -0.37
CA LEU A 129 -11.71 3.85 -1.71
C LEU A 129 -10.86 2.61 -1.91
N ARG A 130 -10.98 2.00 -3.09
CA ARG A 130 -10.02 1.00 -3.56
C ARG A 130 -8.65 1.65 -3.69
N GLN A 131 -7.61 0.99 -3.20
CA GLN A 131 -6.27 1.54 -3.24
C GLN A 131 -5.27 0.57 -3.87
N ILE A 132 -4.45 1.11 -4.77
CA ILE A 132 -3.22 0.47 -5.25
C ILE A 132 -2.04 1.29 -4.78
N GLN A 133 -1.16 0.67 -4.04
CA GLN A 133 0.11 1.24 -3.57
C GLN A 133 1.24 0.64 -4.38
N VAL A 134 2.00 1.49 -5.06
CA VAL A 134 3.19 1.10 -5.82
C VAL A 134 4.40 1.74 -5.19
N TYR A 135 5.37 0.92 -4.84
CA TYR A 135 6.66 1.37 -4.31
C TYR A 135 7.75 1.10 -5.34
N THR A 136 8.55 2.12 -5.62
CA THR A 136 9.71 1.99 -6.52
C THR A 136 10.88 1.31 -5.80
N SER A 137 11.85 0.75 -6.55
CA SER A 137 13.10 0.26 -5.96
C SER A 137 13.82 1.36 -5.19
N HIS A 138 13.91 2.56 -5.78
CA HIS A 138 14.54 3.73 -5.16
C HIS A 138 13.96 4.07 -3.78
N PHE A 139 12.65 3.89 -3.58
CA PHE A 139 12.02 4.10 -2.28
C PHE A 139 12.64 3.18 -1.20
N PHE A 140 12.78 1.90 -1.50
CA PHE A 140 13.34 0.93 -0.55
C PHE A 140 14.86 1.06 -0.39
N ASP A 141 15.58 1.48 -1.45
CA ASP A 141 16.99 1.79 -1.35
C ASP A 141 17.23 2.93 -0.35
N ARG A 142 16.40 3.99 -0.42
CA ARG A 142 16.47 5.11 0.53
C ARG A 142 16.06 4.70 1.95
N TYR A 143 15.05 3.85 2.11
CA TYR A 143 14.68 3.32 3.43
C TYR A 143 15.81 2.47 4.03
N LYS A 144 16.42 1.61 3.21
CA LYS A 144 17.58 0.80 3.61
C LYS A 144 18.77 1.65 4.05
N GLU A 145 19.14 2.64 3.24
CA GLU A 145 20.29 3.52 3.48
C GLU A 145 20.09 4.42 4.70
N ARG A 146 18.94 5.09 4.78
CA ARG A 146 18.69 6.15 5.74
C ARG A 146 18.20 5.67 7.09
N TYR A 147 17.37 4.64 7.10
CA TYR A 147 16.74 4.15 8.32
C TYR A 147 17.35 2.83 8.82
N LEU A 148 17.35 1.79 7.99
CA LEU A 148 17.83 0.48 8.45
C LEU A 148 19.33 0.46 8.66
N LYS A 149 20.10 1.23 7.88
CA LYS A 149 21.56 1.34 7.94
C LYS A 149 22.27 -0.01 7.89
N ASP A 150 21.66 -1.00 7.26
CA ASP A 150 22.16 -2.36 7.09
C ASP A 150 22.15 -2.75 5.61
N LEU A 151 23.28 -2.57 4.96
CA LEU A 151 23.46 -2.83 3.54
C LEU A 151 23.48 -4.32 3.18
N SER A 152 23.57 -5.22 4.16
CA SER A 152 23.58 -6.67 3.95
C SER A 152 22.18 -7.24 3.66
N LEU A 153 21.11 -6.51 4.01
CA LEU A 153 19.74 -6.95 3.82
C LEU A 153 19.40 -7.10 2.34
N ASN A 154 18.75 -8.20 1.99
CA ASN A 154 18.19 -8.38 0.64
C ASN A 154 16.91 -7.54 0.45
N ALA A 155 16.49 -7.40 -0.80
CA ALA A 155 15.35 -6.54 -1.14
C ALA A 155 14.03 -6.96 -0.46
N ASN A 156 13.79 -8.26 -0.27
CA ASN A 156 12.58 -8.73 0.41
C ASN A 156 12.62 -8.44 1.92
N ASP A 157 13.77 -8.58 2.55
CA ASP A 157 13.94 -8.25 3.98
C ASP A 157 13.65 -6.76 4.23
N VAL A 158 14.13 -5.88 3.35
CA VAL A 158 13.88 -4.43 3.44
C VAL A 158 12.37 -4.14 3.33
N VAL A 159 11.72 -4.71 2.33
CA VAL A 159 10.27 -4.52 2.10
C VAL A 159 9.45 -5.05 3.27
N CYS A 160 9.74 -6.25 3.75
CA CYS A 160 9.01 -6.86 4.86
C CYS A 160 9.15 -6.01 6.14
N ARG A 161 10.34 -5.51 6.44
CA ARG A 161 10.60 -4.61 7.58
C ARG A 161 9.83 -3.30 7.44
N TYR A 162 9.85 -2.68 6.27
CA TYR A 162 9.11 -1.46 6.03
C TYR A 162 7.60 -1.65 6.22
N LEU A 163 7.01 -2.64 5.54
CA LEU A 163 5.57 -2.87 5.55
C LEU A 163 5.01 -3.32 6.90
N SER A 164 5.79 -4.06 7.70
CA SER A 164 5.36 -4.47 9.04
C SER A 164 5.43 -3.34 10.06
N ARG A 165 6.37 -2.40 9.90
CA ARG A 165 6.60 -1.31 10.86
C ARG A 165 5.78 -0.06 10.56
N ASN A 166 5.55 0.25 9.28
CA ASN A 166 4.95 1.50 8.81
C ASN A 166 3.51 1.29 8.34
N LYS A 167 2.64 0.78 9.23
CA LYS A 167 1.23 0.50 8.93
C LYS A 167 0.37 1.75 8.94
N GLU A 168 0.67 2.65 9.86
CA GLU A 168 -0.03 3.92 10.00
C GLU A 168 0.63 4.93 9.08
N VAL A 169 -0.19 5.56 8.25
CA VAL A 169 0.23 6.53 7.25
C VAL A 169 -0.59 7.79 7.45
N MET A 170 0.05 8.86 7.89
CA MET A 170 -0.60 10.14 8.15
C MET A 170 -0.19 11.15 7.08
N PRO A 171 -1.15 11.79 6.38
CA PRO A 171 -0.82 12.83 5.41
C PRO A 171 -0.17 14.03 6.11
N ILE A 172 0.81 14.62 5.44
CA ILE A 172 1.45 15.87 5.84
C ILE A 172 1.14 16.97 4.82
N GLU A 173 1.13 18.21 5.28
CA GLU A 173 0.99 19.35 4.39
C GLU A 173 2.29 19.58 3.61
N MET A 174 2.14 19.83 2.31
CA MET A 174 3.28 20.04 1.42
C MET A 174 3.55 21.53 1.28
N ASN A 175 4.77 21.96 1.58
CA ASN A 175 5.21 23.32 1.32
C ASN A 175 5.99 23.43 -0.01
N ASN A 176 6.28 24.66 -0.42
CA ASN A 176 6.98 24.93 -1.69
C ASN A 176 8.40 24.33 -1.72
N GLU A 177 9.06 24.25 -0.58
CA GLU A 177 10.41 23.66 -0.47
C GLU A 177 10.39 22.16 -0.68
N ILE A 178 9.47 21.46 0.01
CA ILE A 178 9.26 20.03 -0.17
C ILE A 178 8.84 19.73 -1.62
N ASN A 179 7.89 20.50 -2.17
CA ASN A 179 7.40 20.33 -3.54
C ASN A 179 8.52 20.45 -4.58
N ARG A 180 9.44 21.42 -4.41
CA ARG A 180 10.58 21.62 -5.32
C ARG A 180 11.48 20.38 -5.40
N HIS A 181 11.73 19.71 -4.28
CA HIS A 181 12.51 18.48 -4.26
C HIS A 181 11.80 17.31 -4.96
N LEU A 182 10.47 17.35 -5.04
CA LEU A 182 9.68 16.30 -5.70
C LEU A 182 9.48 16.52 -7.20
N ASP A 183 9.81 17.71 -7.73
CA ASP A 183 9.68 18.02 -9.16
C ASP A 183 10.47 17.08 -10.06
N GLN A 184 11.60 16.58 -9.57
CA GLN A 184 12.43 15.58 -10.27
C GLN A 184 11.71 14.24 -10.55
N TYR A 185 10.62 13.93 -9.85
CA TYR A 185 9.89 12.68 -10.01
C TYR A 185 8.73 12.75 -11.01
N GLY A 186 8.55 13.90 -11.67
CA GLY A 186 7.57 14.09 -12.73
C GLY A 186 6.32 14.87 -12.31
N ALA A 187 5.44 15.06 -13.30
CA ALA A 187 4.15 15.71 -13.10
C ALA A 187 3.19 14.82 -12.30
N GLY A 188 2.29 15.44 -11.55
CA GLY A 188 1.25 14.77 -10.77
C GLY A 188 1.05 15.43 -9.41
N ALA A 189 -0.06 15.10 -8.77
CA ALA A 189 -0.34 15.58 -7.42
C ALA A 189 0.66 14.97 -6.43
N LYS A 190 1.42 15.82 -5.77
CA LYS A 190 2.50 15.45 -4.85
C LYS A 190 1.96 15.38 -3.43
N TYR A 191 2.27 14.31 -2.73
CA TYR A 191 1.84 14.09 -1.36
C TYR A 191 2.99 13.62 -0.49
N GLY A 192 2.98 14.08 0.74
CA GLY A 192 3.85 13.60 1.80
C GLY A 192 3.04 12.84 2.86
N PHE A 193 3.68 11.86 3.45
CA PHE A 193 3.09 11.07 4.52
C PHE A 193 4.11 10.86 5.63
N ARG A 194 3.69 11.07 6.88
CA ARG A 194 4.43 10.61 8.03
C ARG A 194 4.10 9.15 8.28
N VAL A 195 5.13 8.37 8.54
CA VAL A 195 5.07 6.97 8.96
C VAL A 195 5.91 6.79 10.21
N ARG A 196 5.81 5.64 10.88
CA ARG A 196 6.56 5.39 12.12
C ARG A 196 8.07 5.65 12.01
N ASP A 197 8.68 5.28 10.89
CA ASP A 197 10.13 5.31 10.71
C ASP A 197 10.63 6.58 9.99
N GLY A 198 9.75 7.51 9.61
CA GLY A 198 10.11 8.74 8.91
C GLY A 198 9.02 9.27 8.00
N PHE A 199 9.42 9.75 6.82
CA PHE A 199 8.52 10.40 5.87
C PHE A 199 8.60 9.73 4.50
N CYS A 200 7.45 9.60 3.87
CA CYS A 200 7.29 9.05 2.52
C CYS A 200 6.75 10.12 1.59
N PHE A 201 7.31 10.20 0.39
CA PHE A 201 6.81 11.10 -0.63
C PHE A 201 6.30 10.30 -1.84
N ALA A 202 5.11 10.68 -2.30
CA ALA A 202 4.38 9.94 -3.31
C ALA A 202 3.70 10.87 -4.32
N LEU A 203 3.38 10.30 -5.48
CA LEU A 203 2.42 10.86 -6.43
C LEU A 203 1.09 10.12 -6.24
N ILE A 204 0.00 10.87 -6.19
CA ILE A 204 -1.35 10.30 -6.08
C ILE A 204 -2.15 10.65 -7.32
N ASP A 205 -2.88 9.66 -7.80
CA ASP A 205 -3.93 9.82 -8.80
C ASP A 205 -5.25 9.29 -8.23
N LEU A 206 -6.28 10.15 -8.28
CA LEU A 206 -7.63 9.82 -7.86
C LEU A 206 -8.47 9.56 -9.12
N GLN A 207 -8.91 8.32 -9.29
CA GLN A 207 -9.78 7.97 -10.39
C GLN A 207 -11.24 8.17 -9.98
N VAL A 208 -11.89 9.07 -10.70
CA VAL A 208 -13.33 9.31 -10.62
C VAL A 208 -14.01 8.44 -11.68
N MET A 209 -14.96 7.61 -11.26
CA MET A 209 -15.83 6.94 -12.22
C MET A 209 -16.97 7.88 -12.59
N GLN A 210 -17.00 8.31 -13.86
CA GLN A 210 -18.14 9.05 -14.40
C GLN A 210 -19.39 8.16 -14.40
N SER A 211 -20.47 8.71 -13.87
CA SER A 211 -21.77 8.08 -14.00
C SER A 211 -22.30 8.22 -15.42
N LYS A 212 -22.91 7.17 -15.94
CA LYS A 212 -23.58 7.18 -17.25
C LYS A 212 -24.85 8.06 -17.29
N ASP A 213 -25.35 8.49 -16.14
CA ASP A 213 -26.67 9.12 -16.02
C ASP A 213 -26.63 10.63 -15.64
N GLY A 214 -25.48 11.28 -15.73
CA GLY A 214 -25.37 12.75 -15.53
C GLY A 214 -25.69 13.30 -14.13
N ASP A 215 -25.75 12.46 -13.13
CA ASP A 215 -26.06 12.80 -11.74
C ASP A 215 -24.79 13.22 -10.99
N CYS A 216 -24.70 14.48 -10.58
CA CYS A 216 -23.50 15.08 -9.95
C CYS A 216 -23.06 14.38 -8.66
N GLU A 217 -23.91 13.59 -8.00
CA GLU A 217 -23.50 12.78 -6.85
C GLU A 217 -22.55 11.62 -7.20
N LYS A 218 -22.40 11.33 -8.47
CA LYS A 218 -21.68 10.16 -8.97
C LYS A 218 -20.23 10.43 -9.38
N ASP A 219 -19.80 11.70 -9.37
CA ASP A 219 -18.40 12.07 -9.63
C ASP A 219 -17.47 11.91 -8.42
N LYS A 220 -17.85 11.03 -7.49
CA LYS A 220 -17.02 10.73 -6.32
C LYS A 220 -15.84 9.84 -6.71
N PRO A 221 -14.62 10.11 -6.21
CA PRO A 221 -13.48 9.25 -6.46
C PRO A 221 -13.77 7.83 -5.93
N GLN A 222 -13.49 6.82 -6.75
CA GLN A 222 -13.76 5.42 -6.41
C GLN A 222 -12.48 4.61 -6.20
N ALA A 223 -11.36 5.13 -6.65
CA ALA A 223 -10.07 4.49 -6.49
C ALA A 223 -8.97 5.52 -6.29
N MET A 224 -7.97 5.15 -5.51
CA MET A 224 -6.75 5.91 -5.29
C MET A 224 -5.55 5.07 -5.72
N TYR A 225 -4.68 5.68 -6.49
CA TYR A 225 -3.40 5.11 -6.87
C TYR A 225 -2.27 5.94 -6.29
N VAL A 226 -1.40 5.30 -5.53
CA VAL A 226 -0.32 5.95 -4.81
C VAL A 226 1.02 5.37 -5.25
N VAL A 227 1.89 6.20 -5.82
CA VAL A 227 3.25 5.80 -6.20
C VAL A 227 4.26 6.40 -5.24
N TYR A 228 4.74 5.61 -4.32
CA TYR A 228 5.79 6.00 -3.38
C TYR A 228 7.14 6.10 -4.09
N LYS A 229 7.69 7.31 -4.13
CA LYS A 229 8.90 7.66 -4.90
C LYS A 229 10.16 7.62 -4.05
N THR A 230 10.10 8.18 -2.84
CA THR A 230 11.28 8.26 -1.98
C THR A 230 10.89 8.22 -0.50
N PHE A 231 11.85 7.84 0.33
CA PHE A 231 11.77 7.84 1.78
C PHE A 231 12.81 8.81 2.35
N MET A 232 12.44 9.55 3.39
CA MET A 232 13.33 10.40 4.18
C MET A 232 13.22 10.05 5.65
N ASN A 233 14.33 10.01 6.32
CA ASN A 233 14.37 9.90 7.77
C ASN A 233 14.30 11.31 8.37
N GLU A 234 13.81 11.45 9.58
CA GLU A 234 13.67 12.72 10.28
C GLU A 234 15.01 13.47 10.42
N ALA A 235 16.09 12.73 10.66
CA ALA A 235 17.44 13.29 10.78
C ALA A 235 18.02 13.86 9.46
N ASP A 236 17.44 13.51 8.32
CA ASP A 236 17.86 14.00 7.00
C ASP A 236 17.04 15.22 6.53
N MET A 237 16.11 15.69 7.35
CA MET A 237 15.24 16.83 7.03
C MET A 237 15.81 18.13 7.62
N ALA A 238 15.63 19.23 6.89
CA ALA A 238 15.96 20.54 7.41
C ALA A 238 14.96 20.99 8.48
N ASP A 239 15.38 21.80 9.46
CA ASP A 239 14.52 22.28 10.54
C ASP A 239 13.26 23.00 10.04
N THR A 240 13.36 23.74 8.91
CA THR A 240 12.23 24.38 8.25
C THR A 240 11.20 23.39 7.70
N GLN A 241 11.65 22.22 7.24
CA GLN A 241 10.78 21.13 6.77
C GLN A 241 10.10 20.44 7.94
N LEU A 242 10.83 20.16 9.01
CA LEU A 242 10.29 19.55 10.23
C LEU A 242 9.24 20.45 10.89
N SER A 243 9.53 21.75 11.05
CA SER A 243 8.58 22.70 11.66
C SER A 243 7.28 22.84 10.85
N ALA A 244 7.35 22.78 9.51
CA ALA A 244 6.16 22.82 8.65
C ALA A 244 5.33 21.53 8.80
N ILE A 245 6.00 20.38 8.94
CA ILE A 245 5.34 19.08 9.15
C ILE A 245 4.70 19.00 10.53
N ASP A 246 5.39 19.44 11.57
CA ASP A 246 4.88 19.42 12.95
C ASP A 246 3.65 20.30 13.10
N LYS A 247 3.67 21.49 12.47
CA LYS A 247 2.51 22.37 12.44
C LYS A 247 1.33 21.73 11.73
N SER A 248 1.55 21.15 10.58
CA SER A 248 0.51 20.46 9.81
C SER A 248 -0.08 19.27 10.58
N HIS A 249 0.75 18.51 11.28
CA HIS A 249 0.33 17.40 12.11
C HIS A 249 -0.55 17.87 13.27
N TYR A 250 -0.16 18.95 13.93
CA TYR A 250 -0.95 19.56 15.00
C TYR A 250 -2.30 20.07 14.50
N ASP A 251 -2.34 20.76 13.36
CA ASP A 251 -3.56 21.25 12.74
C ASP A 251 -4.49 20.11 12.28
N ALA A 252 -3.94 19.02 11.80
CA ALA A 252 -4.71 17.82 11.44
C ALA A 252 -5.30 17.14 12.67
N TRP A 253 -4.52 17.04 13.75
CA TRP A 253 -4.98 16.51 15.04
C TRP A 253 -6.08 17.37 15.67
N LEU A 254 -5.94 18.70 15.64
CA LEU A 254 -6.98 19.61 16.12
C LEU A 254 -8.29 19.45 15.33
N ARG A 255 -8.20 19.33 14.00
CA ARG A 255 -9.37 19.07 13.13
C ARG A 255 -10.04 17.75 13.49
N TYR A 256 -9.27 16.69 13.70
CA TYR A 256 -9.78 15.38 14.10
C TYR A 256 -10.52 15.46 15.44
N ILE A 257 -9.96 16.12 16.46
CA ILE A 257 -10.61 16.34 17.75
C ILE A 257 -11.90 17.17 17.63
N GLN A 258 -11.93 18.16 16.73
CA GLN A 258 -13.14 18.95 16.47
C GLN A 258 -14.25 18.10 15.84
N ILE A 259 -13.91 17.19 14.92
CA ILE A 259 -14.86 16.25 14.31
C ILE A 259 -15.43 15.33 15.39
N LEU A 260 -14.59 14.72 16.21
CA LEU A 260 -15.01 13.83 17.29
C LEU A 260 -15.93 14.57 18.31
N LYS A 261 -15.61 15.82 18.64
CA LYS A 261 -16.46 16.63 19.54
C LYS A 261 -17.82 16.95 18.93
N LYS A 262 -17.90 17.17 17.62
CA LYS A 262 -19.15 17.44 16.91
C LYS A 262 -20.03 16.18 16.83
N GLU A 263 -19.43 15.02 16.57
CA GLU A 263 -20.12 13.74 16.55
C GLU A 263 -20.60 13.31 17.94
N SER A 264 -19.87 13.65 19.02
CA SER A 264 -20.28 13.36 20.38
C SER A 264 -21.41 14.27 20.89
N THR A 265 -21.68 15.41 20.25
CA THR A 265 -22.83 16.29 20.57
C THR A 265 -24.12 15.86 19.86
N ASP A 266 -24.00 15.09 18.75
CA ASP A 266 -25.16 14.66 17.94
C ASP A 266 -25.59 13.19 18.17
N GLY A 267 -24.91 12.45 19.03
CA GLY A 267 -25.27 11.08 19.40
C GLY A 267 -24.15 10.41 20.22
N GLU A 268 -24.52 9.72 21.28
CA GLU A 268 -23.61 8.95 22.13
C GLU A 268 -22.79 7.95 21.29
N ILE A 269 -21.56 8.29 20.96
CA ILE A 269 -20.58 7.32 20.49
C ILE A 269 -19.73 6.91 21.70
N THR A 270 -20.02 5.74 22.23
CA THR A 270 -19.17 5.08 23.23
C THR A 270 -17.95 4.53 22.53
N LEU A 271 -16.84 5.26 22.59
CA LEU A 271 -15.53 4.71 22.21
C LEU A 271 -15.06 3.83 23.36
N THR A 272 -15.20 2.52 23.24
CA THR A 272 -14.45 1.57 24.05
C THR A 272 -13.01 1.55 23.52
N LEU A 273 -12.13 2.25 24.24
CA LEU A 273 -10.70 2.02 24.12
C LEU A 273 -10.42 0.73 24.90
N ASP A 274 -10.26 -0.38 24.21
CA ASP A 274 -9.67 -1.58 24.80
C ASP A 274 -8.18 -1.28 25.07
N GLU A 275 -7.83 -1.34 26.37
CA GLU A 275 -6.47 -1.19 26.92
C GLU A 275 -5.47 -2.25 26.42
#